data_5b3d3a338dda30b812c20bf67735ca68
#
_entry.id   5b3d3a338dda30b812c20bf67735ca68
#
_cell.length_a   1.000
_cell.length_b   1.000
_cell.length_c   1.000
_cell.angle_alpha   90.00
_cell.angle_beta   90.00
_cell.angle_gamma   90.00
#
_symmetry.space_group_name_H-M   'P 1'
#
loop_
_entity.id
_entity.type
_entity.pdbx_description
1 polymer ?
#
loop_
_entity_poly.entity_id
_entity_poly.type
_entity_poly.pdbx_seq_one_letter_code
_entity_poly.pdbx_strand_id
1 'polypeptide(L)'
;MKNKQIKKFICILIVGIMTFTGMTSTALAATNLQDMSHQTGVSTSKTWTIKLNKSLSSKLVNSLSQYVYVTCPRDGVVRVGLSYDEGSKSIRITPPSGGYRTSTTYTIIVKDGLYDSKGKYIDAATVKEFSTINSTENVNSLGTIEPYGLNFSLDTLATNQLNNRPVVIRYFYGNSVTSEKADVMQYMNPDVFSRDSHGIYQFMSLNYIEGITAQDLNNVLQGKGVLSGMGQAFLDGAMSYNINPAYAVSHAMHETGNGTSQLAQGVMYNGTKVYNFFGIGAIDSDPINKGAQKAYEEGWTTPEKAIIGGISWIGRGYINSSYNQNTLYKMKWNANSSGNPEHQYATDVAWAYKQISNIKNIMDNLKGAKIKFYIPSYR
;
A
#
# COMPACT_ATOMS: atom_id res chain seq x y z
N MET A 1 28.55 -26.30 23.61
CA MET A 1 28.19 -24.99 23.07
C MET A 1 27.58 -25.23 21.68
N LYS A 2 26.24 -25.21 21.57
CA LYS A 2 25.50 -25.42 20.30
C LYS A 2 25.02 -24.08 19.82
N ASN A 3 25.61 -23.58 18.74
CA ASN A 3 25.15 -22.39 18.03
C ASN A 3 23.74 -22.64 17.46
N LYS A 4 22.73 -22.00 18.04
CA LYS A 4 21.41 -21.86 17.42
C LYS A 4 21.52 -20.81 16.35
N GLN A 5 21.61 -21.21 15.11
CA GLN A 5 21.35 -20.35 13.94
C GLN A 5 19.87 -19.93 13.98
N ILE A 6 19.64 -18.67 14.27
CA ILE A 6 18.32 -18.06 14.10
C ILE A 6 18.11 -17.92 12.58
N LYS A 7 17.35 -18.83 12.01
CA LYS A 7 16.87 -18.69 10.62
C LYS A 7 15.98 -17.46 10.55
N LYS A 8 16.46 -16.41 9.90
CA LYS A 8 15.63 -15.25 9.51
C LYS A 8 14.57 -15.75 8.54
N PHE A 9 13.33 -15.89 9.01
CA PHE A 9 12.18 -16.08 8.16
C PHE A 9 11.83 -14.73 7.54
N ILE A 10 12.16 -14.56 6.28
CA ILE A 10 11.66 -13.45 5.46
C ILE A 10 10.23 -13.85 5.06
N CYS A 11 9.24 -13.24 5.72
CA CYS A 11 7.87 -13.32 5.27
C CYS A 11 7.76 -12.40 4.03
N ILE A 12 7.89 -12.98 2.83
CA ILE A 12 7.60 -12.26 1.60
C ILE A 12 6.08 -12.20 1.50
N LEU A 13 5.53 -11.02 1.74
CA LEU A 13 4.12 -10.76 1.54
C LEU A 13 3.87 -10.78 0.03
N ILE A 14 3.08 -11.73 -0.43
CA ILE A 14 2.56 -11.74 -1.80
C ILE A 14 1.72 -10.46 -1.94
N VAL A 15 2.25 -9.48 -2.65
CA VAL A 15 1.43 -8.37 -3.15
C VAL A 15 0.45 -9.01 -4.12
N GLY A 16 -0.80 -9.21 -3.67
CA GLY A 16 -1.87 -9.69 -4.51
C GLY A 16 -1.98 -8.79 -5.73
N ILE A 17 -1.41 -9.25 -6.84
CA ILE A 17 -1.66 -8.68 -8.17
C ILE A 17 -3.14 -8.91 -8.40
N MET A 18 -3.94 -7.84 -8.41
CA MET A 18 -5.27 -7.90 -9.02
C MET A 18 -5.06 -8.35 -10.46
N THR A 19 -5.27 -9.63 -10.71
CA THR A 19 -5.35 -10.15 -12.06
C THR A 19 -6.61 -9.59 -12.70
N PHE A 20 -6.45 -8.54 -13.46
CA PHE A 20 -7.41 -8.22 -14.52
C PHE A 20 -7.36 -9.39 -15.49
N THR A 21 -8.30 -10.34 -15.35
CA THR A 21 -8.53 -11.37 -16.34
C THR A 21 -8.98 -10.69 -17.62
N GLY A 22 -8.10 -10.67 -18.62
CA GLY A 22 -8.52 -10.34 -19.97
C GLY A 22 -7.69 -9.36 -20.76
N MET A 23 -6.35 -9.23 -20.51
CA MET A 23 -5.44 -8.73 -21.55
C MET A 23 -4.12 -9.49 -21.44
N THR A 24 -3.80 -10.25 -22.47
CA THR A 24 -2.46 -10.79 -22.69
C THR A 24 -1.48 -9.62 -22.67
N SER A 25 -0.79 -9.43 -21.56
CA SER A 25 0.34 -8.51 -21.49
C SER A 25 1.46 -9.12 -22.32
N THR A 26 1.60 -8.72 -23.58
CA THR A 26 2.91 -8.77 -24.23
C THR A 26 3.82 -7.96 -23.33
N ALA A 27 4.82 -8.62 -22.76
CA ALA A 27 5.86 -7.95 -21.99
C ALA A 27 6.44 -6.84 -22.88
N LEU A 28 6.11 -5.58 -22.55
CA LEU A 28 6.79 -4.44 -23.18
C LEU A 28 8.23 -4.53 -22.70
N ALA A 29 9.14 -4.79 -23.64
CA ALA A 29 10.56 -4.62 -23.40
C ALA A 29 10.77 -3.20 -22.88
N ALA A 30 11.37 -3.07 -21.69
CA ALA A 30 11.69 -1.80 -21.04
C ALA A 30 12.85 -1.10 -21.78
N THR A 31 12.59 -0.70 -23.01
CA THR A 31 13.55 0.06 -23.83
C THR A 31 13.07 1.50 -23.89
N ASN A 32 13.76 2.38 -23.18
CA ASN A 32 13.68 3.83 -23.25
C ASN A 32 12.51 4.53 -22.54
N LEU A 33 12.16 4.13 -21.31
CA LEU A 33 11.39 4.98 -20.42
C LEU A 33 12.27 6.15 -19.96
N GLN A 34 11.91 7.36 -20.33
CA GLN A 34 12.53 8.56 -19.79
C GLN A 34 11.78 8.95 -18.51
N ASP A 35 12.42 8.76 -17.35
CA ASP A 35 11.90 9.20 -16.07
C ASP A 35 12.18 10.70 -15.90
N MET A 36 11.12 11.48 -15.70
CA MET A 36 11.22 12.91 -15.40
C MET A 36 11.22 13.08 -13.87
N SER A 37 12.08 13.92 -13.35
CA SER A 37 12.22 14.18 -11.91
C SER A 37 10.87 14.40 -11.21
N HIS A 38 10.71 13.81 -10.02
CA HIS A 38 9.54 13.99 -9.16
C HIS A 38 9.37 15.46 -8.75
N GLN A 39 8.16 15.99 -8.86
CA GLN A 39 7.83 17.35 -8.46
C GLN A 39 6.88 17.34 -7.24
N THR A 40 7.26 18.01 -6.16
CA THR A 40 6.47 18.13 -4.93
C THR A 40 5.76 19.48 -4.83
N GLY A 41 4.80 19.59 -3.91
CA GLY A 41 4.11 20.86 -3.62
C GLY A 41 3.24 21.38 -4.79
N VAL A 42 2.78 20.49 -5.63
CA VAL A 42 2.00 20.84 -6.83
C VAL A 42 0.58 21.24 -6.44
N SER A 43 0.08 22.34 -7.01
CA SER A 43 -1.32 22.76 -6.81
C SER A 43 -2.30 21.68 -7.28
N THR A 44 -3.38 21.49 -6.53
CA THR A 44 -4.46 20.57 -6.90
C THR A 44 -5.17 20.94 -8.21
N SER A 45 -5.05 22.22 -8.64
CA SER A 45 -5.59 22.73 -9.91
C SER A 45 -4.58 22.71 -11.07
N LYS A 46 -3.39 22.15 -10.87
CA LYS A 46 -2.32 22.15 -11.86
C LYS A 46 -2.74 21.51 -13.16
N THR A 47 -2.61 22.26 -14.25
CA THR A 47 -2.68 21.73 -15.62
C THR A 47 -1.28 21.43 -16.11
N TRP A 48 -1.10 20.27 -16.73
CA TRP A 48 0.17 19.86 -17.32
C TRP A 48 0.14 20.03 -18.83
N THR A 49 1.30 20.32 -19.42
CA THR A 49 1.47 20.43 -20.87
C THR A 49 2.66 19.62 -21.30
N ILE A 50 2.42 18.67 -22.20
CA ILE A 50 3.46 17.83 -22.79
C ILE A 50 3.72 18.38 -24.20
N LYS A 51 4.89 18.95 -24.42
CA LYS A 51 5.30 19.42 -25.75
C LYS A 51 5.86 18.26 -26.56
N LEU A 52 5.40 18.16 -27.79
CA LEU A 52 5.86 17.17 -28.76
C LEU A 52 6.75 17.86 -29.80
N ASN A 53 7.70 17.12 -30.36
CA ASN A 53 8.54 17.62 -31.44
C ASN A 53 7.85 17.56 -32.82
N LYS A 54 6.71 16.83 -32.91
CA LYS A 54 5.92 16.62 -34.12
C LYS A 54 4.44 16.69 -33.82
N SER A 55 3.64 16.97 -34.87
CA SER A 55 2.19 16.92 -34.81
C SER A 55 1.67 15.49 -34.71
N LEU A 56 0.63 15.27 -33.90
CA LEU A 56 -0.07 14.00 -33.82
C LEU A 56 -0.96 13.75 -35.03
N SER A 57 -1.18 12.50 -35.37
CA SER A 57 -2.22 12.15 -36.35
C SER A 57 -3.62 12.44 -35.75
N SER A 58 -4.56 12.86 -36.61
CA SER A 58 -5.94 13.13 -36.17
C SER A 58 -6.64 11.92 -35.54
N LYS A 59 -6.27 10.72 -35.98
CA LYS A 59 -6.76 9.46 -35.40
C LYS A 59 -6.33 9.30 -33.95
N LEU A 60 -5.09 9.65 -33.60
CA LEU A 60 -4.58 9.62 -32.24
C LEU A 60 -5.20 10.66 -31.34
N VAL A 61 -5.45 11.86 -31.85
CA VAL A 61 -6.11 12.91 -31.09
C VAL A 61 -7.47 12.45 -30.53
N ASN A 62 -8.22 11.68 -31.31
CA ASN A 62 -9.51 11.11 -30.89
C ASN A 62 -9.40 9.93 -29.90
N SER A 63 -8.22 9.33 -29.78
CA SER A 63 -7.94 8.19 -28.88
C SER A 63 -6.86 8.49 -27.84
N LEU A 64 -6.61 9.76 -27.55
CA LEU A 64 -5.49 10.22 -26.74
C LEU A 64 -5.42 9.55 -25.35
N SER A 65 -6.56 9.28 -24.73
CA SER A 65 -6.66 8.61 -23.42
C SER A 65 -6.13 7.18 -23.40
N GLN A 66 -5.94 6.55 -24.54
CA GLN A 66 -5.32 5.21 -24.61
C GLN A 66 -3.79 5.28 -24.43
N TYR A 67 -3.21 6.45 -24.70
CA TYR A 67 -1.75 6.67 -24.68
C TYR A 67 -1.31 7.62 -23.56
N VAL A 68 -2.17 8.55 -23.14
CA VAL A 68 -1.86 9.54 -22.10
C VAL A 68 -2.92 9.45 -21.00
N TYR A 69 -2.48 9.18 -19.79
CA TYR A 69 -3.37 9.09 -18.63
C TYR A 69 -2.60 9.39 -17.33
N VAL A 70 -3.36 9.63 -16.28
CA VAL A 70 -2.81 9.87 -14.93
C VAL A 70 -3.25 8.74 -14.02
N THR A 71 -2.37 8.27 -13.16
CA THR A 71 -2.68 7.28 -12.13
C THR A 71 -2.33 7.81 -10.76
N CYS A 72 -2.95 7.25 -9.72
CA CYS A 72 -2.46 7.36 -8.35
C CYS A 72 -2.66 6.03 -7.62
N PRO A 73 -1.87 5.74 -6.56
CA PRO A 73 -1.95 4.48 -5.82
C PRO A 73 -3.33 4.18 -5.25
N ARG A 74 -4.09 5.23 -4.91
CA ARG A 74 -5.40 5.12 -4.28
C ARG A 74 -6.52 4.77 -5.26
N ASP A 75 -6.60 5.51 -6.37
CA ASP A 75 -7.77 5.48 -7.27
C ASP A 75 -7.46 4.75 -8.60
N GLY A 76 -6.23 4.27 -8.79
CA GLY A 76 -5.79 3.72 -10.06
C GLY A 76 -5.74 4.78 -11.15
N VAL A 77 -6.45 4.58 -12.28
CA VAL A 77 -6.53 5.57 -13.36
C VAL A 77 -7.45 6.72 -12.96
N VAL A 78 -6.91 7.93 -13.00
CA VAL A 78 -7.60 9.17 -12.61
C VAL A 78 -8.28 9.79 -13.84
N ARG A 79 -9.54 10.17 -13.70
CA ARG A 79 -10.29 10.82 -14.78
C ARG A 79 -9.86 12.28 -14.95
N VAL A 80 -8.95 12.52 -15.89
CA VAL A 80 -8.44 13.85 -16.27
C VAL A 80 -9.01 14.30 -17.61
N GLY A 81 -9.03 15.61 -17.85
CA GLY A 81 -9.32 16.14 -19.19
C GLY A 81 -8.07 16.08 -20.06
N LEU A 82 -8.23 15.66 -21.32
CA LEU A 82 -7.15 15.61 -22.31
C LEU A 82 -7.55 16.42 -23.53
N SER A 83 -6.65 17.27 -24.02
CA SER A 83 -6.81 17.98 -25.28
C SER A 83 -5.47 18.08 -26.00
N TYR A 84 -5.52 18.21 -27.32
CA TYR A 84 -4.34 18.43 -28.16
C TYR A 84 -4.46 19.78 -28.87
N ASP A 85 -3.39 20.55 -28.83
CA ASP A 85 -3.23 21.80 -29.55
C ASP A 85 -2.24 21.58 -30.68
N GLU A 86 -2.73 21.67 -31.91
CA GLU A 86 -1.94 21.48 -33.15
C GLU A 86 -0.91 22.58 -33.33
N GLY A 87 -1.26 23.83 -33.03
CA GLY A 87 -0.38 24.98 -33.24
C GLY A 87 0.87 24.92 -32.36
N SER A 88 0.72 24.57 -31.11
CA SER A 88 1.82 24.39 -30.16
C SER A 88 2.38 22.97 -30.12
N LYS A 89 1.78 22.03 -30.85
CA LYS A 89 2.09 20.59 -30.81
C LYS A 89 2.12 20.05 -29.39
N SER A 90 1.11 20.38 -28.61
CA SER A 90 1.13 20.02 -27.20
C SER A 90 -0.13 19.28 -26.74
N ILE A 91 0.06 18.31 -25.85
CA ILE A 91 -1.01 17.64 -25.13
C ILE A 91 -1.21 18.37 -23.80
N ARG A 92 -2.42 18.80 -23.54
CA ARG A 92 -2.81 19.42 -22.29
C ARG A 92 -3.59 18.42 -21.45
N ILE A 93 -3.18 18.29 -20.17
CA ILE A 93 -3.83 17.44 -19.17
C ILE A 93 -4.40 18.35 -18.09
N THR A 94 -5.73 18.45 -18.03
CA THR A 94 -6.41 19.22 -16.99
C THR A 94 -6.80 18.31 -15.82
N PRO A 95 -6.75 18.82 -14.58
CA PRO A 95 -7.11 18.03 -13.40
C PRO A 95 -8.55 17.51 -13.47
N PRO A 96 -8.91 16.54 -12.62
CA PRO A 96 -10.31 16.14 -12.41
C PRO A 96 -11.21 17.33 -12.07
N SER A 97 -12.52 17.18 -12.29
CA SER A 97 -13.50 18.12 -11.72
C SER A 97 -13.35 18.12 -10.19
N GLY A 98 -13.07 19.30 -9.62
CA GLY A 98 -12.71 19.46 -8.20
C GLY A 98 -11.21 19.41 -7.90
N GLY A 99 -10.36 19.20 -8.90
CA GLY A 99 -8.90 19.18 -8.75
C GLY A 99 -8.34 17.80 -8.40
N TYR A 100 -7.01 17.72 -8.33
CA TYR A 100 -6.30 16.60 -7.73
C TYR A 100 -6.51 16.61 -6.21
N ARG A 101 -6.48 15.45 -5.57
CA ARG A 101 -6.49 15.39 -4.09
C ARG A 101 -5.21 15.99 -3.54
N THR A 102 -5.30 16.57 -2.35
CA THR A 102 -4.12 17.00 -1.56
C THR A 102 -3.31 15.80 -1.09
N SER A 103 -2.06 16.02 -0.71
CA SER A 103 -1.16 15.01 -0.11
C SER A 103 -1.12 13.69 -0.89
N THR A 104 -1.23 13.76 -2.21
CA THR A 104 -1.35 12.58 -3.08
C THR A 104 -0.29 12.61 -4.17
N THR A 105 0.37 11.47 -4.37
CA THR A 105 1.30 11.27 -5.49
C THR A 105 0.56 10.76 -6.71
N TYR A 106 0.80 11.38 -7.83
CA TYR A 106 0.25 11.06 -9.14
C TYR A 106 1.37 10.75 -10.12
N THR A 107 1.09 9.87 -11.07
CA THR A 107 1.98 9.55 -12.18
C THR A 107 1.27 9.87 -13.48
N ILE A 108 1.82 10.82 -14.25
CA ILE A 108 1.44 11.04 -15.65
C ILE A 108 2.18 10.03 -16.49
N ILE A 109 1.45 9.31 -17.30
CA ILE A 109 1.97 8.25 -18.15
C ILE A 109 1.71 8.61 -19.60
N VAL A 110 2.78 8.63 -20.40
CA VAL A 110 2.73 8.74 -21.86
C VAL A 110 3.29 7.43 -22.41
N LYS A 111 2.43 6.57 -22.96
CA LYS A 111 2.87 5.31 -23.56
C LYS A 111 3.67 5.56 -24.85
N ASP A 112 4.50 4.59 -25.17
CA ASP A 112 5.01 4.44 -26.53
C ASP A 112 3.87 4.19 -27.54
N GLY A 113 4.15 4.39 -28.81
CA GLY A 113 3.16 4.17 -29.86
C GLY A 113 2.38 5.41 -30.27
N LEU A 114 2.68 6.59 -29.73
CA LEU A 114 2.24 7.85 -30.33
C LEU A 114 2.91 8.00 -31.71
N TYR A 115 2.13 8.29 -32.77
CA TYR A 115 2.66 8.48 -34.12
C TYR A 115 2.23 9.81 -34.71
N ASP A 116 3.10 10.39 -35.53
CA ASP A 116 2.85 11.62 -36.25
C ASP A 116 1.88 11.42 -37.43
N SER A 117 1.51 12.54 -38.10
CA SER A 117 0.64 12.52 -39.26
C SER A 117 1.16 11.72 -40.46
N LYS A 118 2.46 11.37 -40.46
CA LYS A 118 3.14 10.54 -41.48
C LYS A 118 3.30 9.09 -41.06
N GLY A 119 2.74 8.67 -39.90
CA GLY A 119 2.82 7.32 -39.37
C GLY A 119 4.14 6.99 -38.69
N LYS A 120 5.03 7.98 -38.45
CA LYS A 120 6.26 7.77 -37.73
C LYS A 120 6.05 7.90 -36.23
N TYR A 121 6.51 6.92 -35.46
CA TYR A 121 6.39 6.93 -34.00
C TYR A 121 7.11 8.12 -33.37
N ILE A 122 6.46 8.72 -32.40
CA ILE A 122 6.96 9.75 -31.51
C ILE A 122 7.52 9.05 -30.29
N ASP A 123 8.73 9.39 -29.95
CA ASP A 123 9.63 8.72 -29.01
C ASP A 123 9.03 8.05 -27.75
N ALA A 124 9.91 7.35 -27.10
CA ALA A 124 9.76 6.48 -25.94
C ALA A 124 8.70 6.88 -24.90
N ALA A 125 8.08 5.88 -24.29
CA ALA A 125 7.23 6.04 -23.13
C ALA A 125 7.90 6.92 -22.09
N THR A 126 7.16 7.92 -21.58
CA THR A 126 7.67 8.89 -20.61
C THR A 126 6.75 8.90 -19.40
N VAL A 127 7.31 9.08 -18.22
CA VAL A 127 6.56 9.25 -16.98
C VAL A 127 6.99 10.50 -16.25
N LYS A 128 6.01 11.15 -15.62
CA LYS A 128 6.22 12.27 -14.72
C LYS A 128 5.49 11.99 -13.41
N GLU A 129 6.24 11.89 -12.32
CA GLU A 129 5.63 11.86 -11.01
C GLU A 129 5.49 13.27 -10.42
N PHE A 130 4.40 13.50 -9.70
CA PHE A 130 4.21 14.71 -8.93
C PHE A 130 3.39 14.44 -7.67
N SER A 131 3.68 15.20 -6.62
CA SER A 131 2.89 15.19 -5.38
C SER A 131 2.25 16.53 -5.16
N THR A 132 0.97 16.50 -4.83
CA THR A 132 0.19 17.71 -4.56
C THR A 132 0.56 18.31 -3.21
N ILE A 133 0.19 19.60 -3.04
CA ILE A 133 0.29 20.31 -1.75
C ILE A 133 -0.37 19.51 -0.63
N ASN A 134 0.13 19.69 0.58
CA ASN A 134 -0.43 19.04 1.76
C ASN A 134 -1.85 19.51 2.03
N SER A 135 -2.67 18.63 2.60
CA SER A 135 -3.99 18.97 3.11
C SER A 135 -3.88 19.95 4.27
N THR A 136 -4.86 20.85 4.36
CA THR A 136 -5.08 21.71 5.54
C THR A 136 -6.30 21.22 6.34
N GLU A 137 -6.76 20.00 6.09
CA GLU A 137 -7.92 19.44 6.79
C GLU A 137 -7.65 19.32 8.29
N ASN A 138 -8.70 19.54 9.08
CA ASN A 138 -8.62 19.34 10.52
C ASN A 138 -8.71 17.84 10.84
N VAL A 139 -7.58 17.18 10.92
CA VAL A 139 -7.47 15.74 11.23
C VAL A 139 -7.74 15.43 12.72
N ASN A 140 -7.77 16.44 13.60
CA ASN A 140 -8.02 16.24 15.03
C ASN A 140 -9.43 15.69 15.32
N SER A 141 -10.39 15.89 14.41
CA SER A 141 -11.73 15.31 14.52
C SER A 141 -11.76 13.79 14.26
N LEU A 142 -10.71 13.22 13.67
CA LEU A 142 -10.64 11.79 13.35
C LEU A 142 -10.19 10.94 14.54
N GLY A 143 -9.45 11.53 15.51
CA GLY A 143 -8.93 10.81 16.66
C GLY A 143 -7.90 11.61 17.43
N THR A 144 -7.33 11.00 18.47
CA THR A 144 -6.27 11.62 19.29
C THR A 144 -4.92 11.51 18.59
N ILE A 145 -4.20 12.62 18.47
CA ILE A 145 -2.85 12.66 17.91
C ILE A 145 -1.83 12.66 19.06
N GLU A 146 -0.94 11.67 19.05
CA GLU A 146 0.16 11.50 20.01
C GLU A 146 1.50 11.54 19.26
N PRO A 147 2.27 12.64 19.31
CA PRO A 147 3.59 12.70 18.68
C PRO A 147 4.60 11.88 19.48
N TYR A 148 5.59 11.30 18.77
CA TYR A 148 6.76 10.68 19.42
C TYR A 148 8.06 11.14 18.77
N GLY A 149 9.08 11.42 19.60
CA GLY A 149 10.37 11.91 19.15
C GLY A 149 11.30 10.82 18.64
N LEU A 150 12.06 11.13 17.61
CA LEU A 150 13.17 10.32 17.09
C LEU A 150 14.48 11.13 17.25
N ASN A 151 15.55 10.45 17.66
CA ASN A 151 16.84 11.10 17.96
C ASN A 151 17.73 11.29 16.71
N PHE A 152 17.21 11.08 15.54
CA PHE A 152 17.89 11.25 14.25
C PHE A 152 17.01 12.05 13.28
N SER A 153 17.65 12.63 12.26
CA SER A 153 16.94 13.40 11.25
C SER A 153 16.27 12.50 10.21
N LEU A 154 15.22 13.04 9.57
CA LEU A 154 14.57 12.40 8.44
C LEU A 154 15.58 12.09 7.32
N ASP A 155 16.50 13.01 7.05
CA ASP A 155 17.57 12.85 6.06
C ASP A 155 18.52 11.70 6.39
N THR A 156 18.86 11.53 7.67
CA THR A 156 19.69 10.41 8.14
C THR A 156 19.01 9.07 7.83
N LEU A 157 17.74 8.92 8.21
CA LEU A 157 17.01 7.68 7.94
C LEU A 157 16.86 7.43 6.43
N ALA A 158 16.55 8.46 5.63
CA ALA A 158 16.43 8.33 4.18
C ALA A 158 17.75 7.86 3.53
N THR A 159 18.87 8.42 3.95
CA THR A 159 20.20 8.02 3.48
C THR A 159 20.51 6.58 3.86
N ASN A 160 20.22 6.19 5.10
CA ASN A 160 20.45 4.83 5.58
C ASN A 160 19.54 3.80 4.87
N GLN A 161 18.31 4.17 4.48
CA GLN A 161 17.43 3.31 3.68
C GLN A 161 18.05 2.90 2.35
N LEU A 162 18.73 3.82 1.67
CA LEU A 162 19.35 3.54 0.37
C LEU A 162 20.55 2.58 0.48
N ASN A 163 21.21 2.56 1.63
CA ASN A 163 22.38 1.72 1.92
C ASN A 163 22.01 0.38 2.56
N ASN A 164 20.72 0.17 2.89
CA ASN A 164 20.25 -1.05 3.57
C ASN A 164 20.10 -2.23 2.60
N ARG A 165 20.03 -3.44 3.18
CA ARG A 165 19.70 -4.66 2.43
C ARG A 165 18.57 -5.40 3.15
N PRO A 166 17.52 -5.85 2.43
CA PRO A 166 17.31 -5.69 0.98
C PRO A 166 17.10 -4.22 0.59
N VAL A 167 17.46 -3.87 -0.66
CA VAL A 167 17.32 -2.48 -1.18
C VAL A 167 15.85 -2.07 -1.17
N VAL A 168 15.58 -0.82 -0.82
CA VAL A 168 14.23 -0.25 -0.97
C VAL A 168 13.89 -0.09 -2.44
N ILE A 169 12.67 -0.44 -2.79
CA ILE A 169 12.16 -0.41 -4.17
C ILE A 169 10.93 0.46 -4.30
N ARG A 170 10.68 0.97 -5.48
CA ARG A 170 9.38 1.49 -5.93
C ARG A 170 8.86 0.67 -7.10
N TYR A 171 7.56 0.66 -7.28
CA TYR A 171 6.96 0.05 -8.45
C TYR A 171 6.75 1.10 -9.54
N PHE A 172 7.29 0.79 -10.71
CA PHE A 172 7.27 1.67 -11.85
C PHE A 172 6.79 0.86 -13.07
N TYR A 173 5.63 1.19 -13.61
CA TYR A 173 4.97 0.41 -14.67
C TYR A 173 4.84 -1.10 -14.37
N GLY A 174 4.52 -1.43 -13.13
CA GLY A 174 4.42 -2.83 -12.69
C GLY A 174 5.76 -3.53 -12.45
N ASN A 175 6.89 -2.89 -12.75
CA ASN A 175 8.23 -3.40 -12.47
C ASN A 175 8.77 -2.82 -11.17
N SER A 176 9.49 -3.63 -10.39
CA SER A 176 10.24 -3.15 -9.24
C SER A 176 11.56 -2.51 -9.71
N VAL A 177 11.82 -1.29 -9.27
CA VAL A 177 13.08 -0.58 -9.49
C VAL A 177 13.65 -0.09 -8.16
N THR A 178 14.96 0.08 -8.08
CA THR A 178 15.58 0.66 -6.89
C THR A 178 15.07 2.08 -6.68
N SER A 179 14.69 2.42 -5.45
CA SER A 179 14.23 3.76 -5.11
C SER A 179 15.38 4.74 -5.00
N GLU A 180 15.12 5.99 -5.38
CA GLU A 180 15.99 7.12 -5.12
C GLU A 180 15.64 7.80 -3.78
N LYS A 181 16.50 8.71 -3.31
CA LYS A 181 16.27 9.44 -2.05
C LYS A 181 14.96 10.23 -2.08
N ALA A 182 14.61 10.81 -3.21
CA ALA A 182 13.35 11.54 -3.39
C ALA A 182 12.12 10.63 -3.18
N ASP A 183 12.15 9.39 -3.68
CA ASP A 183 11.07 8.42 -3.48
C ASP A 183 10.93 8.06 -2.00
N VAL A 184 12.07 7.79 -1.34
CA VAL A 184 12.09 7.47 0.10
C VAL A 184 11.51 8.64 0.89
N MET A 185 11.99 9.86 0.67
CA MET A 185 11.54 11.08 1.36
C MET A 185 10.04 11.33 1.14
N GLN A 186 9.54 11.10 -0.06
CA GLN A 186 8.12 11.28 -0.39
C GLN A 186 7.19 10.42 0.49
N TYR A 187 7.55 9.16 0.74
CA TYR A 187 6.71 8.24 1.50
C TYR A 187 7.06 8.16 2.99
N MET A 188 8.23 8.64 3.38
CA MET A 188 8.71 8.59 4.75
C MET A 188 8.44 9.89 5.53
N ASN A 189 8.37 11.05 4.86
CA ASN A 189 8.15 12.33 5.54
C ASN A 189 6.72 12.40 6.12
N PRO A 190 6.55 12.46 7.46
CA PRO A 190 5.24 12.50 8.10
C PRO A 190 4.45 13.76 7.74
N ASP A 191 5.10 14.88 7.46
CA ASP A 191 4.42 16.15 7.12
C ASP A 191 3.62 16.05 5.81
N VAL A 192 3.99 15.12 4.92
CA VAL A 192 3.25 14.86 3.67
C VAL A 192 1.86 14.29 3.95
N PHE A 193 1.70 13.52 5.03
CA PHE A 193 0.51 12.70 5.27
C PHE A 193 -0.26 13.03 6.56
N SER A 194 0.40 13.62 7.55
CA SER A 194 -0.19 13.81 8.89
C SER A 194 -1.36 14.81 8.93
N ARG A 195 -1.51 15.62 7.90
CA ARG A 195 -2.59 16.63 7.77
C ARG A 195 -3.62 16.26 6.71
N ASP A 196 -3.55 15.05 6.18
CA ASP A 196 -4.49 14.52 5.18
C ASP A 196 -5.39 13.46 5.81
N SER A 197 -6.70 13.59 5.68
CA SER A 197 -7.72 12.71 6.28
C SER A 197 -7.65 11.26 5.78
N HIS A 198 -6.90 11.00 4.70
CA HIS A 198 -6.58 9.65 4.25
C HIS A 198 -5.17 9.25 4.72
N GLY A 199 -4.17 10.06 4.42
CA GLY A 199 -2.76 9.75 4.68
C GLY A 199 -2.43 9.52 6.15
N ILE A 200 -3.13 10.20 7.07
CA ILE A 200 -2.94 10.05 8.52
C ILE A 200 -3.13 8.60 9.02
N TYR A 201 -3.92 7.79 8.32
CA TYR A 201 -4.19 6.41 8.73
C TYR A 201 -2.96 5.50 8.72
N GLN A 202 -1.86 5.86 8.05
CA GLN A 202 -0.61 5.11 8.20
C GLN A 202 0.01 5.23 9.60
N PHE A 203 -0.39 6.27 10.36
CA PHE A 203 0.02 6.52 11.75
C PHE A 203 -0.98 5.99 12.77
N MET A 204 -2.10 5.40 12.33
CA MET A 204 -3.11 4.86 13.23
C MET A 204 -2.53 3.73 14.08
N SER A 205 -2.87 3.73 15.37
CA SER A 205 -2.50 2.66 16.28
C SER A 205 -3.02 1.31 15.81
N LEU A 206 -2.12 0.34 15.68
CA LEU A 206 -2.40 -1.07 15.43
C LEU A 206 -2.56 -1.86 16.73
N ASN A 207 -2.36 -1.24 17.90
CA ASN A 207 -2.78 -1.80 19.18
C ASN A 207 -4.30 -1.72 19.34
N TYR A 208 -4.83 -2.52 20.24
CA TYR A 208 -6.27 -2.56 20.52
C TYR A 208 -6.84 -1.15 20.77
N ILE A 209 -7.97 -0.88 20.15
CA ILE A 209 -8.75 0.35 20.33
C ILE A 209 -10.17 -0.01 20.79
N GLU A 210 -10.69 0.76 21.72
CA GLU A 210 -12.04 0.59 22.24
C GLU A 210 -13.11 1.13 21.28
N GLY A 211 -14.35 0.77 21.55
CA GLY A 211 -15.53 1.30 20.87
C GLY A 211 -15.90 0.56 19.58
N ILE A 212 -15.30 -0.61 19.33
CA ILE A 212 -15.65 -1.51 18.23
C ILE A 212 -16.33 -2.74 18.82
N THR A 213 -17.49 -3.11 18.30
CA THR A 213 -18.25 -4.30 18.73
C THR A 213 -18.13 -5.43 17.71
N ALA A 214 -18.44 -6.66 18.15
CA ALA A 214 -18.52 -7.80 17.24
C ALA A 214 -19.56 -7.59 16.13
N GLN A 215 -20.66 -6.87 16.44
CA GLN A 215 -21.70 -6.56 15.45
C GLN A 215 -21.19 -5.58 14.39
N ASP A 216 -20.39 -4.58 14.77
CA ASP A 216 -19.77 -3.65 13.82
C ASP A 216 -18.85 -4.39 12.85
N LEU A 217 -18.04 -5.32 13.37
CA LEU A 217 -17.17 -6.17 12.55
C LEU A 217 -17.98 -7.11 11.67
N ASN A 218 -19.09 -7.69 12.15
CA ASN A 218 -19.98 -8.53 11.33
C ASN A 218 -20.63 -7.75 10.19
N ASN A 219 -20.97 -6.49 10.40
CA ASN A 219 -21.49 -5.61 9.33
C ASN A 219 -20.46 -5.40 8.23
N VAL A 220 -19.16 -5.19 8.58
CA VAL A 220 -18.06 -5.09 7.63
C VAL A 220 -17.82 -6.41 6.91
N LEU A 221 -17.95 -7.54 7.59
CA LEU A 221 -17.67 -8.87 7.08
C LEU A 221 -18.86 -9.49 6.32
N GLN A 222 -19.99 -8.82 6.23
CA GLN A 222 -21.15 -9.30 5.50
C GLN A 222 -20.79 -9.58 4.03
N GLY A 223 -21.10 -10.80 3.55
CA GLY A 223 -20.79 -11.22 2.17
C GLY A 223 -19.30 -11.45 1.90
N LYS A 224 -18.45 -11.55 2.94
CA LYS A 224 -17.00 -11.80 2.82
C LYS A 224 -16.65 -13.29 2.97
N GLY A 225 -17.34 -14.17 2.23
CA GLY A 225 -17.06 -15.60 2.24
C GLY A 225 -17.09 -16.18 3.65
N VAL A 226 -16.10 -17.00 3.99
CA VAL A 226 -15.99 -17.64 5.33
C VAL A 226 -15.67 -16.67 6.46
N LEU A 227 -15.34 -15.43 6.18
CA LEU A 227 -15.17 -14.38 7.19
C LEU A 227 -16.52 -13.82 7.67
N SER A 228 -17.63 -14.04 6.95
CA SER A 228 -18.97 -13.59 7.35
C SER A 228 -19.37 -14.21 8.70
N GLY A 229 -19.77 -13.36 9.65
CA GLY A 229 -20.16 -13.77 10.99
C GLY A 229 -19.00 -13.97 11.98
N MET A 230 -17.75 -13.80 11.56
CA MET A 230 -16.56 -14.01 12.41
C MET A 230 -16.19 -12.79 13.28
N GLY A 231 -17.03 -11.77 13.36
CA GLY A 231 -16.73 -10.54 14.11
C GLY A 231 -16.35 -10.78 15.57
N GLN A 232 -16.97 -11.76 16.25
CA GLN A 232 -16.61 -12.08 17.63
C GLN A 232 -15.19 -12.66 17.73
N ALA A 233 -14.82 -13.58 16.84
CA ALA A 233 -13.47 -14.17 16.82
C ALA A 233 -12.38 -13.12 16.58
N PHE A 234 -12.64 -12.16 15.69
CA PHE A 234 -11.74 -11.01 15.49
C PHE A 234 -11.62 -10.14 16.73
N LEU A 235 -12.74 -9.84 17.40
CA LEU A 235 -12.75 -9.02 18.61
C LEU A 235 -12.00 -9.73 19.76
N ASP A 236 -12.28 -11.01 20.00
CA ASP A 236 -11.62 -11.81 21.05
C ASP A 236 -10.11 -11.90 20.82
N GLY A 237 -9.68 -12.17 19.58
CA GLY A 237 -8.26 -12.18 19.21
C GLY A 237 -7.61 -10.81 19.37
N ALA A 238 -8.30 -9.75 18.95
CA ALA A 238 -7.83 -8.37 19.06
C ALA A 238 -7.63 -7.96 20.53
N MET A 239 -8.58 -8.23 21.39
CA MET A 239 -8.49 -7.95 22.82
C MET A 239 -7.38 -8.78 23.50
N SER A 240 -7.33 -10.08 23.20
CA SER A 240 -6.37 -11.02 23.84
C SER A 240 -4.92 -10.71 23.50
N TYR A 241 -4.67 -10.20 22.31
CA TYR A 241 -3.31 -9.98 21.80
C TYR A 241 -3.00 -8.50 21.55
N ASN A 242 -3.79 -7.57 22.09
CA ASN A 242 -3.59 -6.13 21.97
C ASN A 242 -3.41 -5.68 20.51
N ILE A 243 -4.32 -6.07 19.63
CA ILE A 243 -4.32 -5.73 18.21
C ILE A 243 -5.58 -4.95 17.86
N ASN A 244 -5.47 -3.96 16.98
CA ASN A 244 -6.61 -3.23 16.45
C ASN A 244 -7.51 -4.18 15.64
N PRO A 245 -8.80 -4.36 16.02
CA PRO A 245 -9.68 -5.31 15.35
C PRO A 245 -9.96 -4.93 13.89
N ALA A 246 -10.01 -3.64 13.56
CA ALA A 246 -10.17 -3.18 12.18
C ALA A 246 -8.94 -3.53 11.31
N TYR A 247 -7.74 -3.41 11.87
CA TYR A 247 -6.52 -3.85 11.19
C TYR A 247 -6.53 -5.37 10.96
N ALA A 248 -6.89 -6.16 11.96
CA ALA A 248 -6.94 -7.61 11.83
C ALA A 248 -7.94 -8.05 10.74
N VAL A 249 -9.14 -7.44 10.71
CA VAL A 249 -10.13 -7.66 9.66
C VAL A 249 -9.62 -7.25 8.29
N SER A 250 -9.04 -6.04 8.17
CA SER A 250 -8.48 -5.53 6.92
C SER A 250 -7.42 -6.47 6.36
N HIS A 251 -6.52 -6.94 7.21
CA HIS A 251 -5.45 -7.86 6.84
C HIS A 251 -6.02 -9.20 6.36
N ALA A 252 -6.90 -9.82 7.13
CA ALA A 252 -7.53 -11.09 6.75
C ALA A 252 -8.32 -10.98 5.44
N MET A 253 -9.08 -9.91 5.23
CA MET A 253 -9.81 -9.67 3.98
C MET A 253 -8.86 -9.54 2.79
N HIS A 254 -7.75 -8.85 2.96
CA HIS A 254 -6.75 -8.67 1.90
C HIS A 254 -6.09 -10.00 1.53
N GLU A 255 -5.55 -10.73 2.50
CA GLU A 255 -4.83 -11.99 2.30
C GLU A 255 -5.71 -13.12 1.75
N THR A 256 -7.01 -13.06 2.02
CA THR A 256 -7.94 -14.14 1.61
C THR A 256 -8.81 -13.79 0.40
N GLY A 257 -8.60 -12.61 -0.23
CA GLY A 257 -9.51 -12.15 -1.27
C GLY A 257 -10.96 -12.09 -0.77
N ASN A 258 -11.18 -11.43 0.38
CA ASN A 258 -12.47 -11.37 1.07
C ASN A 258 -13.02 -12.73 1.51
N GLY A 259 -12.18 -13.61 2.05
CA GLY A 259 -12.59 -14.91 2.60
C GLY A 259 -12.87 -15.97 1.56
N THR A 260 -12.38 -15.82 0.32
CA THR A 260 -12.65 -16.75 -0.79
C THR A 260 -11.45 -17.61 -1.18
N SER A 261 -10.24 -17.33 -0.65
CA SER A 261 -9.05 -18.11 -0.97
C SER A 261 -9.17 -19.56 -0.49
N GLN A 262 -8.44 -20.46 -1.12
CA GLN A 262 -8.47 -21.89 -0.81
C GLN A 262 -8.08 -22.15 0.66
N LEU A 263 -7.04 -21.50 1.17
CA LEU A 263 -6.63 -21.63 2.59
C LEU A 263 -7.67 -21.08 3.56
N ALA A 264 -8.43 -20.05 3.17
CA ALA A 264 -9.50 -19.52 3.98
C ALA A 264 -10.72 -20.45 4.03
N GLN A 265 -11.05 -21.13 2.91
CA GLN A 265 -12.14 -22.11 2.85
C GLN A 265 -11.83 -23.42 3.58
N GLY A 266 -10.56 -23.62 3.91
CA GLY A 266 -10.06 -24.77 4.62
C GLY A 266 -9.55 -25.87 3.68
N VAL A 267 -8.38 -26.38 4.00
CA VAL A 267 -7.64 -27.41 3.24
C VAL A 267 -7.39 -28.61 4.14
N MET A 268 -7.52 -29.82 3.56
CA MET A 268 -7.15 -31.05 4.25
C MET A 268 -5.63 -31.19 4.31
N TYR A 269 -5.08 -31.32 5.50
CA TYR A 269 -3.67 -31.61 5.73
C TYR A 269 -3.54 -32.70 6.82
N ASN A 270 -2.84 -33.78 6.52
CA ASN A 270 -2.72 -34.96 7.40
C ASN A 270 -4.07 -35.45 7.99
N GLY A 271 -5.11 -35.50 7.17
CA GLY A 271 -6.43 -35.97 7.60
C GLY A 271 -7.24 -34.97 8.43
N THR A 272 -6.72 -33.75 8.66
CA THR A 272 -7.37 -32.69 9.44
C THR A 272 -7.67 -31.49 8.54
N LYS A 273 -8.88 -30.93 8.63
CA LYS A 273 -9.21 -29.67 7.94
C LYS A 273 -8.63 -28.49 8.71
N VAL A 274 -7.83 -27.66 8.04
CA VAL A 274 -7.15 -26.49 8.63
C VAL A 274 -7.45 -25.22 7.83
N TYR A 275 -7.32 -24.06 8.48
CA TYR A 275 -7.65 -22.76 7.92
C TYR A 275 -6.48 -21.79 8.12
N ASN A 276 -6.29 -20.86 7.18
CA ASN A 276 -5.27 -19.81 7.32
C ASN A 276 -5.77 -18.52 6.66
N PHE A 277 -6.00 -17.50 7.46
CA PHE A 277 -6.57 -16.21 7.01
C PHE A 277 -5.52 -15.13 6.80
N PHE A 278 -4.25 -15.39 7.13
CA PHE A 278 -3.21 -14.36 7.11
C PHE A 278 -2.00 -14.76 6.24
N GLY A 279 -2.11 -15.84 5.46
CA GLY A 279 -1.01 -16.31 4.61
C GLY A 279 0.24 -16.76 5.37
N ILE A 280 0.14 -16.97 6.68
CA ILE A 280 1.28 -17.30 7.56
C ILE A 280 1.86 -18.64 7.15
N GLY A 281 3.18 -18.66 6.88
CA GLY A 281 3.90 -19.86 6.46
C GLY A 281 3.73 -20.23 4.98
N ALA A 282 2.87 -19.54 4.22
CA ALA A 282 2.82 -19.70 2.78
C ALA A 282 4.12 -19.20 2.13
N ILE A 283 4.60 -19.92 1.10
CA ILE A 283 5.76 -19.52 0.29
C ILE A 283 5.38 -19.57 -1.17
N ASP A 284 5.97 -18.71 -2.01
CA ASP A 284 5.59 -18.53 -3.42
C ASP A 284 5.62 -19.83 -4.24
N SER A 285 6.55 -20.73 -3.95
CA SER A 285 6.70 -22.01 -4.69
C SER A 285 5.66 -23.06 -4.32
N ASP A 286 5.01 -22.96 -3.15
CA ASP A 286 4.02 -23.92 -2.65
C ASP A 286 3.14 -23.30 -1.56
N PRO A 287 2.35 -22.26 -1.89
CA PRO A 287 1.63 -21.48 -0.89
C PRO A 287 0.56 -22.26 -0.15
N ILE A 288 -0.15 -23.16 -0.84
CA ILE A 288 -1.27 -23.91 -0.25
C ILE A 288 -0.77 -24.97 0.74
N ASN A 289 0.15 -25.85 0.33
CA ASN A 289 0.62 -26.90 1.23
C ASN A 289 1.41 -26.34 2.41
N LYS A 290 2.26 -25.32 2.19
CA LYS A 290 3.05 -24.69 3.26
C LYS A 290 2.18 -23.89 4.22
N GLY A 291 1.19 -23.15 3.70
CA GLY A 291 0.20 -22.46 4.52
C GLY A 291 -0.69 -23.42 5.32
N ALA A 292 -1.08 -24.58 4.74
CA ALA A 292 -1.84 -25.63 5.42
C ALA A 292 -0.99 -26.37 6.45
N GLN A 293 0.28 -26.68 6.13
CA GLN A 293 1.24 -27.26 7.08
C GLN A 293 1.37 -26.40 8.33
N LYS A 294 1.58 -25.08 8.13
CA LYS A 294 1.69 -24.11 9.23
C LYS A 294 0.40 -24.06 10.05
N ALA A 295 -0.75 -24.01 9.42
CA ALA A 295 -2.04 -24.03 10.10
C ALA A 295 -2.26 -25.31 10.93
N TYR A 296 -1.80 -26.46 10.44
CA TYR A 296 -1.86 -27.72 11.16
C TYR A 296 -0.94 -27.71 12.40
N GLU A 297 0.30 -27.25 12.26
CA GLU A 297 1.28 -27.12 13.33
C GLU A 297 0.80 -26.18 14.45
N GLU A 298 0.06 -25.12 14.11
CA GLU A 298 -0.52 -24.15 15.04
C GLU A 298 -1.90 -24.58 15.59
N GLY A 299 -2.48 -25.70 15.10
CA GLY A 299 -3.78 -26.20 15.53
C GLY A 299 -4.96 -25.35 15.04
N TRP A 300 -4.85 -24.69 13.90
CA TRP A 300 -5.90 -23.85 13.32
C TRP A 300 -6.96 -24.70 12.58
N THR A 301 -7.69 -25.49 13.36
CA THR A 301 -8.65 -26.51 12.87
C THR A 301 -10.08 -25.98 12.71
N THR A 302 -10.35 -24.74 13.14
CA THR A 302 -11.62 -24.03 12.89
C THR A 302 -11.32 -22.59 12.45
N PRO A 303 -12.27 -21.92 11.76
CA PRO A 303 -12.10 -20.51 11.38
C PRO A 303 -11.74 -19.61 12.57
N GLU A 304 -12.40 -19.75 13.71
CA GLU A 304 -12.17 -18.95 14.92
C GLU A 304 -10.73 -19.16 15.43
N LYS A 305 -10.29 -20.42 15.55
CA LYS A 305 -8.91 -20.73 15.98
C LYS A 305 -7.88 -20.13 15.03
N ALA A 306 -8.14 -20.17 13.73
CA ALA A 306 -7.24 -19.62 12.73
C ALA A 306 -7.21 -18.08 12.76
N ILE A 307 -8.33 -17.42 13.02
CA ILE A 307 -8.39 -15.96 13.20
C ILE A 307 -7.63 -15.55 14.45
N ILE A 308 -7.95 -16.13 15.61
CA ILE A 308 -7.32 -15.80 16.89
C ILE A 308 -5.82 -16.12 16.86
N GLY A 309 -5.46 -17.30 16.34
CA GLY A 309 -4.06 -17.73 16.24
C GLY A 309 -3.23 -16.86 15.30
N GLY A 310 -3.80 -16.47 14.15
CA GLY A 310 -3.15 -15.58 13.21
C GLY A 310 -2.93 -14.18 13.78
N ILE A 311 -3.92 -13.62 14.48
CA ILE A 311 -3.80 -12.34 15.21
C ILE A 311 -2.69 -12.42 16.25
N SER A 312 -2.62 -13.51 17.04
CA SER A 312 -1.55 -13.77 17.99
C SER A 312 -0.16 -13.75 17.32
N TRP A 313 -0.05 -14.41 16.18
CA TRP A 313 1.21 -14.51 15.44
C TRP A 313 1.70 -13.16 14.95
N ILE A 314 0.82 -12.34 14.35
CA ILE A 314 1.12 -10.98 13.87
C ILE A 314 1.49 -10.07 15.05
N GLY A 315 0.74 -10.16 16.15
CA GLY A 315 0.99 -9.36 17.35
C GLY A 315 2.40 -9.58 17.90
N ARG A 316 2.79 -10.83 18.07
CA ARG A 316 4.13 -11.19 18.59
C ARG A 316 5.26 -10.84 17.64
N GLY A 317 5.04 -10.94 16.32
CA GLY A 317 6.08 -10.72 15.32
C GLY A 317 6.44 -9.25 15.12
N TYR A 318 5.45 -8.35 15.23
CA TYR A 318 5.62 -6.93 14.86
C TYR A 318 5.08 -5.97 15.91
N ILE A 319 3.75 -5.95 16.12
CA ILE A 319 3.06 -4.86 16.83
C ILE A 319 3.47 -4.80 18.30
N ASN A 320 3.49 -5.95 18.99
CA ASN A 320 3.85 -6.09 20.40
C ASN A 320 5.25 -6.70 20.59
N SER A 321 6.07 -6.72 19.56
CA SER A 321 7.47 -7.15 19.64
C SER A 321 8.33 -6.06 20.31
N SER A 322 9.59 -6.39 20.61
CA SER A 322 10.58 -5.42 21.12
C SER A 322 10.81 -4.23 20.18
N TYR A 323 10.45 -4.36 18.89
CA TYR A 323 10.54 -3.30 17.91
C TYR A 323 9.37 -2.33 17.96
N ASN A 324 8.26 -2.66 18.66
CA ASN A 324 7.08 -1.80 18.85
C ASN A 324 6.57 -1.17 17.54
N GLN A 325 6.35 -2.01 16.52
CA GLN A 325 5.91 -1.56 15.19
C GLN A 325 4.38 -1.41 15.13
N ASN A 326 3.85 -0.59 16.01
CA ASN A 326 2.42 -0.44 16.27
C ASN A 326 1.70 0.59 15.39
N THR A 327 2.25 0.89 14.21
CA THR A 327 1.59 1.61 13.11
C THR A 327 2.09 1.07 11.78
N LEU A 328 1.34 1.25 10.69
CA LEU A 328 1.82 0.91 9.34
C LEU A 328 3.12 1.66 9.02
N TYR A 329 3.20 2.92 9.45
CA TYR A 329 4.41 3.72 9.32
C TYR A 329 5.62 3.07 10.00
N LYS A 330 5.50 2.67 11.26
CA LYS A 330 6.58 1.99 12.00
C LYS A 330 6.90 0.60 11.41
N MET A 331 5.91 -0.13 10.89
CA MET A 331 6.18 -1.40 10.21
C MET A 331 7.10 -1.19 9.00
N LYS A 332 6.87 -0.13 8.24
CA LYS A 332 7.68 0.18 7.04
C LYS A 332 8.99 0.89 7.35
N TRP A 333 9.01 1.85 8.26
CA TRP A 333 10.13 2.77 8.48
C TRP A 333 10.82 2.58 9.84
N ASN A 334 10.70 1.37 10.42
CA ASN A 334 11.37 1.07 11.68
C ASN A 334 12.88 1.21 11.56
N ALA A 335 13.48 1.82 12.60
CA ALA A 335 14.92 2.05 12.68
C ALA A 335 15.39 1.99 14.14
N ASN A 336 16.66 1.64 14.34
CA ASN A 336 17.31 1.72 15.63
C ASN A 336 17.59 3.18 16.06
N SER A 337 18.15 3.36 17.23
CA SER A 337 18.45 4.68 17.82
C SER A 337 19.41 5.56 16.99
N SER A 338 20.16 4.97 16.05
CA SER A 338 21.06 5.67 15.13
C SER A 338 20.43 5.94 13.75
N GLY A 339 19.15 5.62 13.57
CA GLY A 339 18.45 5.80 12.30
C GLY A 339 18.82 4.78 11.23
N ASN A 340 19.37 3.60 11.62
CA ASN A 340 19.57 2.51 10.67
C ASN A 340 18.31 1.64 10.58
N PRO A 341 17.86 1.30 9.37
CA PRO A 341 16.71 0.45 9.15
C PRO A 341 16.82 -0.90 9.87
N GLU A 342 15.79 -1.28 10.60
CA GLU A 342 15.78 -2.50 11.39
C GLU A 342 14.39 -3.13 11.36
N HIS A 343 14.33 -4.46 11.15
CA HIS A 343 13.10 -5.27 11.21
C HIS A 343 11.93 -4.70 10.39
N GLN A 344 12.20 -4.13 9.22
CA GLN A 344 11.16 -3.54 8.36
C GLN A 344 10.32 -4.62 7.66
N TYR A 345 9.02 -4.37 7.57
CA TYR A 345 8.04 -5.32 7.05
C TYR A 345 8.15 -5.51 5.52
N ALA A 346 8.43 -4.45 4.78
CA ALA A 346 8.42 -4.47 3.31
C ALA A 346 9.53 -3.61 2.71
N THR A 347 9.96 -3.95 1.50
CA THR A 347 10.93 -3.17 0.72
C THR A 347 10.28 -2.04 -0.09
N ASP A 348 9.02 -2.17 -0.51
CA ASP A 348 8.29 -1.16 -1.26
C ASP A 348 8.14 0.13 -0.43
N VAL A 349 8.66 1.26 -0.95
CA VAL A 349 8.60 2.57 -0.28
C VAL A 349 7.17 3.04 -0.02
N ALA A 350 6.24 2.69 -0.89
CA ALA A 350 4.84 3.07 -0.78
C ALA A 350 3.99 2.09 0.06
N TRP A 351 4.58 1.02 0.60
CA TRP A 351 3.83 -0.06 1.24
C TRP A 351 2.84 0.45 2.31
N ALA A 352 3.30 1.25 3.26
CA ALA A 352 2.44 1.78 4.34
C ALA A 352 1.25 2.60 3.78
N TYR A 353 1.52 3.42 2.78
CA TYR A 353 0.50 4.24 2.13
C TYR A 353 -0.53 3.38 1.36
N LYS A 354 -0.10 2.33 0.69
CA LYS A 354 -0.98 1.42 -0.07
C LYS A 354 -1.97 0.65 0.82
N GLN A 355 -1.62 0.41 2.09
CA GLN A 355 -2.51 -0.28 3.03
C GLN A 355 -3.67 0.60 3.56
N ILE A 356 -3.55 1.92 3.46
CA ILE A 356 -4.48 2.87 4.08
C ILE A 356 -5.91 2.67 3.60
N SER A 357 -6.13 2.53 2.29
CA SER A 357 -7.49 2.47 1.73
C SER A 357 -8.32 1.33 2.31
N ASN A 358 -7.72 0.16 2.50
CA ASN A 358 -8.40 -0.99 3.06
C ASN A 358 -8.83 -0.75 4.52
N ILE A 359 -7.89 -0.26 5.34
CA ILE A 359 -8.18 -0.04 6.77
C ILE A 359 -9.12 1.15 6.98
N LYS A 360 -8.95 2.24 6.22
CA LYS A 360 -9.81 3.42 6.28
C LYS A 360 -11.25 3.10 5.89
N ASN A 361 -11.46 2.33 4.84
CA ASN A 361 -12.79 1.91 4.42
C ASN A 361 -13.55 1.13 5.52
N ILE A 362 -12.82 0.36 6.33
CA ILE A 362 -13.38 -0.31 7.50
C ILE A 362 -13.67 0.72 8.60
N MET A 363 -12.70 1.56 8.93
CA MET A 363 -12.81 2.55 10.00
C MET A 363 -13.93 3.57 9.76
N ASP A 364 -14.20 3.97 8.54
CA ASP A 364 -15.29 4.88 8.17
C ASP A 364 -16.68 4.31 8.54
N ASN A 365 -16.79 2.99 8.71
CA ASN A 365 -18.01 2.30 9.16
C ASN A 365 -18.05 2.03 10.67
N LEU A 366 -16.97 2.30 11.42
CA LEU A 366 -16.82 2.00 12.84
C LEU A 366 -16.91 3.28 13.68
N LYS A 367 -18.10 3.87 13.76
CA LYS A 367 -18.34 5.20 14.36
C LYS A 367 -17.97 5.34 15.84
N GLY A 368 -17.94 4.22 16.59
CA GLY A 368 -17.62 4.21 18.02
C GLY A 368 -16.11 4.10 18.31
N ALA A 369 -15.28 3.86 17.31
CA ALA A 369 -13.87 3.58 17.47
C ALA A 369 -13.09 4.77 18.05
N LYS A 370 -12.34 4.55 19.14
CA LYS A 370 -11.47 5.56 19.77
C LYS A 370 -10.09 5.53 19.11
N ILE A 371 -9.95 6.22 17.99
CA ILE A 371 -8.74 6.20 17.16
C ILE A 371 -7.63 7.00 17.81
N LYS A 372 -6.40 6.46 17.79
CA LYS A 372 -5.15 7.14 18.11
C LYS A 372 -4.19 7.12 16.94
N PHE A 373 -3.48 8.22 16.74
CA PHE A 373 -2.45 8.36 15.72
C PHE A 373 -1.10 8.68 16.36
N TYR A 374 -0.08 7.87 16.10
CA TYR A 374 1.29 8.07 16.56
C TYR A 374 2.12 8.67 15.43
N ILE A 375 2.38 9.99 15.49
CA ILE A 375 3.07 10.72 14.44
C ILE A 375 4.54 10.93 14.86
N PRO A 376 5.52 10.49 14.04
CA PRO A 376 6.93 10.73 14.36
C PRO A 376 7.31 12.20 14.22
N SER A 377 8.15 12.66 15.13
CA SER A 377 8.85 13.95 15.07
C SER A 377 10.34 13.67 14.95
N TYR A 378 10.92 13.99 13.82
CA TYR A 378 12.35 13.85 13.55
C TYR A 378 13.12 15.05 14.12
N ARG A 379 14.37 14.78 14.57
CA ARG A 379 15.27 15.80 15.08
C ARG A 379 15.78 16.74 13.99
#